data_36b22001a9b42f34749135c88f1df88c
#
_entry.id   36b22001a9b42f34749135c88f1df88c
#
_cell.length_a   1.000
_cell.length_b   1.000
_cell.length_c   1.000
_cell.angle_alpha   90.00
_cell.angle_beta   90.00
_cell.angle_gamma   90.00
#
_symmetry.space_group_name_H-M   'P 1'
#
loop_
_entity.id
_entity.type
_entity.pdbx_description
1 polymer ?
#
loop_
_entity_poly.entity_id
_entity_poly.type
_entity_poly.pdbx_seq_one_letter_code
_entity_poly.pdbx_strand_id
1 'polypeptide(L)'
;MSGVRCVRFIQSGVLRRLFRCARTLSLAIGVLVAASSALLAAEPSLLPVTDAGDAAKKDAAEPPLDVEILARGSSSRTVLRDALDRLPLDELTAEQRVRVNEVLKNRSMFRRLPAISIDANPEVYNHLTHNPESVVGIWRVLGISQFTLDQTGPTEWYGDAGDGSTGTIDVLSRTPNRHLLLCTGKYKSPLLARPIEATAVMHLQTQYQQGEDLQPKVVHGLDLFVMFPSHTIDTVARVIAPVSHMIADRNFRELSLFVRFMNVAMERQPGWVEQTVQRIDGIDREQRLELMKLSARVYVAAQTRMANEQVAQPDRRVEQAGIEDLIAPYRVSPASQTTPARAQGVD
;
A
#
# COMPACT_ATOMS: atom_id res chain seq x y z
N MET A 1 7.95 30.70 1.45
CA MET A 1 8.70 29.95 2.48
C MET A 1 7.98 28.64 2.91
N SER A 2 7.10 28.11 2.06
CA SER A 2 6.30 26.89 2.35
C SER A 2 6.93 25.56 1.87
N GLY A 3 7.95 25.60 1.01
CA GLY A 3 8.53 24.37 0.42
C GLY A 3 9.40 23.52 1.36
N VAL A 4 9.96 24.11 2.42
CA VAL A 4 10.89 23.42 3.31
C VAL A 4 10.16 22.50 4.32
N ARG A 5 8.89 22.77 4.63
CA ARG A 5 8.09 21.92 5.54
C ARG A 5 7.58 20.64 4.87
N CYS A 6 7.33 20.68 3.56
CA CYS A 6 6.88 19.52 2.78
C CYS A 6 7.94 18.42 2.71
N VAL A 7 9.22 18.78 2.57
CA VAL A 7 10.35 17.84 2.53
C VAL A 7 10.53 17.11 3.87
N ARG A 8 10.22 17.74 5.00
CA ARG A 8 10.30 17.10 6.32
C ARG A 8 9.17 16.10 6.59
N PHE A 9 7.99 16.31 6.03
CA PHE A 9 6.88 15.33 6.12
C PHE A 9 7.21 14.02 5.39
N ILE A 10 7.83 14.13 4.22
CA ILE A 10 8.29 12.98 3.41
C ILE A 10 9.44 12.22 4.11
N GLN A 11 10.22 12.90 4.96
CA GLN A 11 11.31 12.29 5.77
C GLN A 11 10.84 11.70 7.10
N SER A 12 9.55 11.86 7.47
CA SER A 12 9.00 11.26 8.69
C SER A 12 8.93 9.72 8.57
N GLY A 13 8.99 9.02 9.70
CA GLY A 13 9.20 7.57 9.82
C GLY A 13 8.25 6.67 9.03
N VAL A 14 7.15 7.20 8.44
CA VAL A 14 6.21 6.46 7.60
C VAL A 14 6.84 6.09 6.25
N LEU A 15 7.49 7.05 5.57
CA LEU A 15 8.22 6.74 4.34
C LEU A 15 9.41 5.82 4.61
N ARG A 16 10.12 6.00 5.74
CA ARG A 16 11.19 5.06 6.12
C ARG A 16 10.68 3.63 6.39
N ARG A 17 9.44 3.46 6.84
CA ARG A 17 8.80 2.13 6.97
C ARG A 17 8.41 1.58 5.60
N LEU A 18 7.82 2.38 4.73
CA LEU A 18 7.58 2.04 3.32
C LEU A 18 8.91 1.75 2.60
N PHE A 19 9.99 2.52 2.86
CA PHE A 19 11.32 2.33 2.28
C PHE A 19 12.01 1.02 2.70
N ARG A 20 11.82 0.53 3.92
CA ARG A 20 12.33 -0.81 4.30
C ARG A 20 11.59 -1.94 3.59
N CYS A 21 10.34 -1.73 3.23
CA CYS A 21 9.53 -2.69 2.49
C CYS A 21 9.76 -2.64 0.98
N ALA A 22 10.32 -1.56 0.45
CA ALA A 22 10.54 -1.36 -0.98
C ALA A 22 11.48 -2.40 -1.61
N ARG A 23 12.48 -2.88 -0.87
CA ARG A 23 13.28 -4.04 -1.32
C ARG A 23 12.48 -5.34 -1.39
N THR A 24 11.33 -5.40 -0.73
CA THR A 24 10.40 -6.54 -0.78
C THR A 24 9.20 -6.28 -1.71
N LEU A 25 8.96 -5.04 -2.15
CA LEU A 25 7.85 -4.68 -3.05
C LEU A 25 8.18 -4.95 -4.52
N SER A 26 9.45 -4.91 -4.93
CA SER A 26 9.92 -5.55 -6.18
C SER A 26 9.51 -7.02 -6.24
N LEU A 27 9.22 -7.59 -5.10
CA LEU A 27 8.68 -8.91 -4.89
C LEU A 27 7.16 -9.03 -5.08
N ALA A 28 6.33 -7.99 -5.14
CA ALA A 28 4.88 -8.21 -5.08
C ALA A 28 4.29 -8.74 -6.40
N ILE A 29 4.86 -8.40 -7.52
CA ILE A 29 4.58 -9.04 -8.82
C ILE A 29 5.63 -10.14 -9.09
N GLY A 30 6.86 -9.98 -8.62
CA GLY A 30 7.90 -10.99 -8.59
C GLY A 30 7.78 -12.00 -7.44
N VAL A 31 6.95 -11.80 -6.41
CA VAL A 31 6.75 -12.70 -5.25
C VAL A 31 6.12 -14.04 -5.64
N LEU A 32 5.44 -14.09 -6.74
CA LEU A 32 5.14 -15.41 -7.29
C LEU A 32 6.42 -16.19 -7.63
N VAL A 33 7.56 -15.51 -7.78
CA VAL A 33 8.78 -16.13 -8.29
C VAL A 33 10.03 -15.89 -7.42
N ALA A 34 10.10 -14.82 -6.64
CA ALA A 34 11.35 -14.34 -6.05
C ALA A 34 11.50 -14.50 -4.53
N ALA A 35 10.81 -15.41 -3.88
CA ALA A 35 11.02 -15.71 -2.45
C ALA A 35 12.45 -16.25 -2.14
N SER A 36 13.28 -16.45 -3.15
CA SER A 36 14.57 -17.10 -2.99
C SER A 36 15.75 -16.17 -2.63
N SER A 37 15.65 -14.88 -2.93
CA SER A 37 16.81 -13.97 -2.78
C SER A 37 16.93 -13.30 -1.42
N ALA A 38 15.85 -13.25 -0.63
CA ALA A 38 15.84 -12.55 0.65
C ALA A 38 16.36 -13.37 1.84
N LEU A 39 16.59 -14.68 1.66
CA LEU A 39 17.02 -15.56 2.76
C LEU A 39 18.52 -15.53 3.02
N LEU A 40 19.34 -14.98 2.12
CA LEU A 40 20.80 -15.00 2.24
C LEU A 40 21.43 -13.69 2.75
N ALA A 41 20.65 -12.65 3.04
CA ALA A 41 21.16 -11.33 3.40
C ALA A 41 20.58 -10.69 4.66
N ALA A 42 19.98 -11.44 5.58
CA ALA A 42 19.43 -10.89 6.82
C ALA A 42 20.13 -11.47 8.06
N GLU A 43 21.31 -10.96 8.36
CA GLU A 43 21.81 -10.98 9.73
C GLU A 43 21.00 -9.97 10.57
N PRO A 44 20.46 -10.37 11.74
CA PRO A 44 19.75 -9.44 12.62
C PRO A 44 20.77 -8.59 13.39
N SER A 45 21.05 -7.39 12.91
CA SER A 45 21.80 -6.40 13.68
C SER A 45 20.92 -5.84 14.78
N LEU A 46 21.10 -6.36 15.98
CA LEU A 46 20.58 -5.78 17.23
C LEU A 46 21.40 -4.52 17.55
N LEU A 47 20.84 -3.33 17.33
CA LEU A 47 21.33 -2.09 17.90
C LEU A 47 20.40 -1.66 19.03
N PRO A 48 20.98 -1.17 20.16
CA PRO A 48 20.22 -0.82 21.35
C PRO A 48 19.38 0.45 21.12
N VAL A 49 18.14 0.40 21.60
CA VAL A 49 17.25 1.56 21.69
C VAL A 49 17.74 2.40 22.85
N THR A 50 18.35 3.55 22.58
CA THR A 50 18.52 4.60 23.57
C THR A 50 17.27 5.48 23.60
N ASP A 51 16.61 5.44 24.72
CA ASP A 51 15.50 6.30 25.11
C ASP A 51 16.04 7.75 25.24
N ALA A 52 15.52 8.65 24.44
CA ALA A 52 15.73 10.08 24.63
C ALA A 52 14.37 10.76 24.48
N GLY A 53 13.81 11.08 25.64
CA GLY A 53 12.59 11.87 25.69
C GLY A 53 12.80 13.25 25.09
N ASP A 54 11.87 13.67 24.24
CA ASP A 54 11.70 15.06 23.88
C ASP A 54 10.19 15.36 23.82
N ALA A 55 9.79 16.23 24.73
CA ALA A 55 8.44 16.75 24.84
C ALA A 55 8.19 17.68 23.65
N ALA A 56 7.59 17.14 22.59
CA ALA A 56 7.19 17.90 21.42
C ALA A 56 5.70 18.28 21.49
N LYS A 57 5.47 19.58 21.31
CA LYS A 57 4.20 20.27 21.08
C LYS A 57 3.15 19.41 20.41
N LYS A 58 1.96 19.39 21.01
CA LYS A 58 0.72 18.83 20.50
C LYS A 58 0.19 19.69 19.34
N ASP A 59 0.82 19.60 18.18
CA ASP A 59 0.19 20.00 16.92
C ASP A 59 -0.89 18.96 16.62
N ALA A 60 -2.02 19.39 16.04
CA ALA A 60 -3.16 18.54 15.73
C ALA A 60 -2.68 17.22 15.11
N ALA A 61 -2.93 16.13 15.83
CA ALA A 61 -2.40 14.81 15.45
C ALA A 61 -2.91 14.44 14.07
N GLU A 62 -2.01 14.32 13.11
CA GLU A 62 -2.35 13.77 11.80
C GLU A 62 -2.91 12.35 11.99
N PRO A 63 -4.00 11.99 11.29
CA PRO A 63 -4.55 10.65 11.41
C PRO A 63 -3.46 9.62 11.06
N PRO A 64 -3.32 8.56 11.85
CA PRO A 64 -2.32 7.54 11.60
C PRO A 64 -2.53 6.95 10.21
N LEU A 65 -1.46 6.85 9.44
CA LEU A 65 -1.47 6.18 8.15
C LEU A 65 -1.49 4.67 8.42
N ASP A 66 -2.66 4.12 8.65
CA ASP A 66 -2.86 2.68 8.87
C ASP A 66 -4.09 2.19 8.10
N VAL A 67 -4.25 0.89 8.02
CA VAL A 67 -5.38 0.20 7.41
C VAL A 67 -5.90 -0.84 8.39
N GLU A 68 -7.22 -1.01 8.42
CA GLU A 68 -7.89 -1.94 9.31
C GLU A 68 -7.96 -3.34 8.69
N ILE A 69 -7.49 -4.35 9.41
CA ILE A 69 -7.60 -5.76 9.00
C ILE A 69 -8.90 -6.32 9.57
N LEU A 70 -9.92 -6.47 8.71
CA LEU A 70 -11.23 -7.01 9.09
C LEU A 70 -11.21 -8.53 9.25
N ALA A 71 -10.41 -9.23 8.44
CA ALA A 71 -10.23 -10.67 8.52
C ALA A 71 -8.80 -11.06 8.16
N ARG A 72 -8.27 -12.06 8.87
CA ARG A 72 -6.94 -12.60 8.57
C ARG A 72 -6.96 -13.49 7.32
N GLY A 73 -5.85 -13.55 6.62
CA GLY A 73 -5.69 -14.43 5.48
C GLY A 73 -5.82 -15.91 5.86
N SER A 74 -6.27 -16.74 4.91
CA SER A 74 -6.53 -18.17 5.13
C SER A 74 -6.18 -19.00 3.90
N SER A 75 -5.70 -20.23 4.14
CA SER A 75 -5.49 -21.27 3.11
C SER A 75 -6.28 -22.54 3.41
N SER A 76 -7.34 -22.45 4.23
CA SER A 76 -8.16 -23.60 4.61
C SER A 76 -8.94 -24.16 3.41
N ARG A 77 -9.27 -25.47 3.47
CA ARG A 77 -10.03 -26.14 2.40
C ARG A 77 -11.43 -25.58 2.23
N THR A 78 -12.06 -25.09 3.30
CA THR A 78 -13.38 -24.48 3.25
C THR A 78 -13.33 -23.15 2.50
N VAL A 79 -12.34 -22.30 2.84
CA VAL A 79 -12.13 -21.02 2.16
C VAL A 79 -11.72 -21.20 0.71
N LEU A 80 -10.93 -22.23 0.38
CA LEU A 80 -10.61 -22.59 -1.01
C LEU A 80 -11.86 -22.93 -1.82
N ARG A 81 -12.78 -23.71 -1.25
CA ARG A 81 -14.04 -24.07 -1.92
C ARG A 81 -14.89 -22.83 -2.22
N ASP A 82 -15.10 -22.01 -1.19
CA ASP A 82 -15.82 -20.73 -1.33
C ASP A 82 -15.15 -19.80 -2.39
N ALA A 83 -13.81 -19.76 -2.42
CA ALA A 83 -13.09 -18.97 -3.40
C ALA A 83 -13.30 -19.47 -4.85
N LEU A 84 -13.31 -20.79 -5.05
CA LEU A 84 -13.55 -21.38 -6.37
C LEU A 84 -14.99 -21.12 -6.84
N ASP A 85 -15.97 -21.20 -5.94
CA ASP A 85 -17.39 -20.98 -6.25
C ASP A 85 -17.70 -19.52 -6.63
N ARG A 86 -16.87 -18.58 -6.21
CA ARG A 86 -17.05 -17.14 -6.50
C ARG A 86 -16.34 -16.64 -7.76
N LEU A 87 -15.54 -17.49 -8.42
CA LEU A 87 -14.83 -17.09 -9.63
C LEU A 87 -15.80 -16.84 -10.78
N PRO A 88 -15.69 -15.70 -11.50
CA PRO A 88 -16.56 -15.35 -12.62
C PRO A 88 -16.15 -16.08 -13.91
N LEU A 89 -16.13 -17.41 -13.89
CA LEU A 89 -15.67 -18.23 -15.03
C LEU A 89 -16.59 -18.15 -16.24
N ASP A 90 -17.85 -17.83 -16.05
CA ASP A 90 -18.86 -17.63 -17.09
C ASP A 90 -18.66 -16.35 -17.92
N GLU A 91 -17.98 -15.35 -17.35
CA GLU A 91 -17.62 -14.10 -18.03
C GLU A 91 -16.43 -14.26 -18.99
N LEU A 92 -15.69 -15.36 -18.90
CA LEU A 92 -14.47 -15.61 -19.66
C LEU A 92 -14.74 -16.17 -21.06
N THR A 93 -13.90 -15.79 -22.01
CA THR A 93 -13.85 -16.49 -23.31
C THR A 93 -13.44 -17.96 -23.12
N ALA A 94 -13.69 -18.79 -24.11
CA ALA A 94 -13.32 -20.22 -24.07
C ALA A 94 -11.80 -20.39 -23.82
N GLU A 95 -10.97 -19.60 -24.48
CA GLU A 95 -9.52 -19.65 -24.35
C GLU A 95 -9.05 -19.20 -22.95
N GLN A 96 -9.55 -18.06 -22.45
CA GLN A 96 -9.24 -17.58 -21.10
C GLN A 96 -9.66 -18.59 -20.04
N ARG A 97 -10.84 -19.22 -20.21
CA ARG A 97 -11.34 -20.24 -19.29
C ARG A 97 -10.45 -21.49 -19.26
N VAL A 98 -9.89 -21.90 -20.39
CA VAL A 98 -8.94 -23.02 -20.45
C VAL A 98 -7.69 -22.70 -19.64
N ARG A 99 -7.08 -21.52 -19.86
CA ARG A 99 -5.88 -21.05 -19.13
C ARG A 99 -6.13 -20.93 -17.62
N VAL A 100 -7.25 -20.36 -17.21
CA VAL A 100 -7.62 -20.24 -15.80
C VAL A 100 -7.84 -21.62 -15.17
N ASN A 101 -8.60 -22.50 -15.83
CA ASN A 101 -8.86 -23.85 -15.34
C ASN A 101 -7.60 -24.70 -15.21
N GLU A 102 -6.60 -24.50 -16.06
CA GLU A 102 -5.30 -25.15 -15.95
C GLU A 102 -4.62 -24.78 -14.61
N VAL A 103 -4.59 -23.49 -14.27
CA VAL A 103 -4.05 -23.01 -12.98
C VAL A 103 -4.84 -23.57 -11.81
N LEU A 104 -6.17 -23.51 -11.88
CA LEU A 104 -7.04 -23.96 -10.79
C LEU A 104 -6.93 -25.47 -10.52
N LYS A 105 -6.78 -26.29 -11.57
CA LYS A 105 -6.63 -27.75 -11.45
C LYS A 105 -5.26 -28.15 -10.94
N ASN A 106 -4.20 -27.50 -11.44
CA ASN A 106 -2.81 -27.84 -11.16
C ASN A 106 -2.17 -26.92 -10.09
N ARG A 107 -3.00 -26.18 -9.34
CA ARG A 107 -2.51 -25.25 -8.33
C ARG A 107 -1.64 -25.94 -7.28
N SER A 108 -0.48 -25.37 -7.06
CA SER A 108 0.46 -25.79 -6.02
C SER A 108 0.18 -25.06 -4.69
N MET A 109 -0.47 -23.88 -4.77
CA MET A 109 -0.76 -23.04 -3.60
C MET A 109 -2.09 -22.31 -3.79
N PHE A 110 -2.80 -22.11 -2.67
CA PHE A 110 -3.94 -21.20 -2.54
C PHE A 110 -3.76 -20.33 -1.29
N ARG A 111 -4.12 -19.04 -1.43
CA ARG A 111 -4.19 -18.12 -0.31
C ARG A 111 -5.30 -17.11 -0.53
N ARG A 112 -6.26 -17.03 0.40
CA ARG A 112 -7.09 -15.84 0.58
C ARG A 112 -6.30 -14.86 1.41
N LEU A 113 -5.97 -13.70 0.88
CA LEU A 113 -5.28 -12.63 1.59
C LEU A 113 -6.22 -11.97 2.61
N PRO A 114 -5.69 -11.18 3.56
CA PRO A 114 -6.53 -10.49 4.54
C PRO A 114 -7.59 -9.62 3.87
N ALA A 115 -8.80 -9.56 4.46
CA ALA A 115 -9.75 -8.52 4.10
C ALA A 115 -9.36 -7.23 4.80
N ILE A 116 -9.18 -6.15 4.05
CA ILE A 116 -8.64 -4.88 4.53
C ILE A 116 -9.63 -3.76 4.23
N SER A 117 -9.89 -2.93 5.23
CA SER A 117 -10.64 -1.67 5.10
C SER A 117 -9.66 -0.50 4.99
N ILE A 118 -9.89 0.36 4.01
CA ILE A 118 -9.07 1.53 3.69
C ILE A 118 -9.98 2.76 3.70
N ASP A 119 -9.63 3.78 4.47
CA ASP A 119 -10.29 5.09 4.35
C ASP A 119 -9.77 5.77 3.08
N ALA A 120 -10.47 5.58 1.98
CA ALA A 120 -10.10 6.12 0.69
C ALA A 120 -11.33 6.45 -0.16
N ASN A 121 -11.20 7.49 -0.96
CA ASN A 121 -12.18 7.82 -1.98
C ASN A 121 -12.24 6.69 -3.04
N PRO A 122 -13.43 6.16 -3.37
CA PRO A 122 -13.60 5.15 -4.41
C PRO A 122 -12.97 5.51 -5.76
N GLU A 123 -13.00 6.79 -6.17
CA GLU A 123 -12.37 7.22 -7.42
C GLU A 123 -10.84 7.05 -7.38
N VAL A 124 -10.20 7.35 -6.23
CA VAL A 124 -8.74 7.15 -6.05
C VAL A 124 -8.41 5.66 -6.14
N TYR A 125 -9.16 4.82 -5.41
CA TYR A 125 -8.96 3.38 -5.43
C TYR A 125 -9.12 2.81 -6.85
N ASN A 126 -10.22 3.17 -7.53
CA ASN A 126 -10.49 2.71 -8.89
C ASN A 126 -9.41 3.16 -9.85
N HIS A 127 -8.98 4.42 -9.79
CA HIS A 127 -7.94 4.92 -10.68
C HIS A 127 -6.63 4.13 -10.49
N LEU A 128 -6.19 3.93 -9.24
CA LEU A 128 -4.95 3.20 -8.95
C LEU A 128 -5.02 1.71 -9.33
N THR A 129 -6.18 1.07 -9.20
CA THR A 129 -6.36 -0.34 -9.62
C THR A 129 -6.52 -0.52 -11.13
N HIS A 130 -6.98 0.53 -11.85
CA HIS A 130 -7.14 0.50 -13.30
C HIS A 130 -5.86 0.87 -14.06
N ASN A 131 -4.97 1.65 -13.44
CA ASN A 131 -3.75 2.18 -14.03
C ASN A 131 -2.53 1.75 -13.19
N PRO A 132 -2.20 0.43 -13.14
CA PRO A 132 -1.10 -0.07 -12.31
C PRO A 132 0.26 0.48 -12.74
N GLU A 133 0.46 0.86 -14.01
CA GLU A 133 1.66 1.53 -14.51
C GLU A 133 1.86 2.90 -13.84
N SER A 134 0.78 3.65 -13.58
CA SER A 134 0.84 4.90 -12.83
C SER A 134 1.30 4.67 -11.38
N VAL A 135 0.82 3.62 -10.73
CA VAL A 135 1.24 3.22 -9.38
C VAL A 135 2.74 2.92 -9.35
N VAL A 136 3.19 2.09 -10.28
CA VAL A 136 4.61 1.72 -10.41
C VAL A 136 5.47 2.95 -10.73
N GLY A 137 4.98 3.83 -11.60
CA GLY A 137 5.63 5.10 -11.92
C GLY A 137 5.82 5.98 -10.68
N ILE A 138 4.80 6.11 -9.85
CA ILE A 138 4.90 6.83 -8.56
C ILE A 138 5.95 6.19 -7.65
N TRP A 139 5.97 4.86 -7.52
CA TRP A 139 6.98 4.17 -6.70
C TRP A 139 8.40 4.45 -7.17
N ARG A 140 8.62 4.50 -8.49
CA ARG A 140 9.93 4.85 -9.07
C ARG A 140 10.32 6.29 -8.78
N VAL A 141 9.40 7.25 -8.97
CA VAL A 141 9.64 8.67 -8.65
C VAL A 141 9.99 8.87 -7.17
N LEU A 142 9.35 8.11 -6.28
CA LEU A 142 9.60 8.14 -4.84
C LEU A 142 10.84 7.34 -4.40
N GLY A 143 11.50 6.64 -5.34
CA GLY A 143 12.63 5.77 -5.02
C GLY A 143 12.25 4.53 -4.20
N ILE A 144 10.97 4.16 -4.21
CA ILE A 144 10.43 3.01 -3.48
C ILE A 144 10.82 1.70 -4.19
N SER A 145 10.78 1.67 -5.52
CA SER A 145 11.04 0.48 -6.31
C SER A 145 11.78 0.82 -7.60
N GLN A 146 12.55 -0.16 -8.12
CA GLN A 146 13.15 -0.12 -9.46
C GLN A 146 12.28 -0.86 -10.49
N PHE A 147 11.17 -1.46 -10.05
CA PHE A 147 10.25 -2.19 -10.90
C PHE A 147 9.72 -1.31 -12.04
N THR A 148 9.66 -1.87 -13.24
CA THR A 148 9.01 -1.26 -14.40
C THR A 148 7.74 -2.05 -14.75
N LEU A 149 6.71 -1.35 -15.22
CA LEU A 149 5.47 -1.96 -15.67
C LEU A 149 5.00 -1.21 -16.91
N ASP A 150 5.11 -1.85 -18.05
CA ASP A 150 4.76 -1.29 -19.35
C ASP A 150 3.45 -1.91 -19.84
N GLN A 151 2.50 -1.08 -20.25
CA GLN A 151 1.26 -1.55 -20.85
C GLN A 151 1.54 -2.08 -22.26
N THR A 152 1.26 -3.34 -22.51
CA THR A 152 1.48 -4.03 -23.79
C THR A 152 0.21 -4.24 -24.61
N GLY A 153 -0.94 -4.06 -23.96
CA GLY A 153 -2.26 -4.18 -24.58
C GLY A 153 -3.33 -3.46 -23.75
N PRO A 154 -4.59 -3.45 -24.19
CA PRO A 154 -5.67 -2.75 -23.46
C PRO A 154 -5.88 -3.26 -22.03
N THR A 155 -5.59 -4.55 -21.79
CA THR A 155 -5.73 -5.22 -20.49
C THR A 155 -4.47 -5.97 -20.08
N GLU A 156 -3.35 -5.72 -20.76
CA GLU A 156 -2.12 -6.47 -20.60
C GLU A 156 -0.95 -5.55 -20.23
N TRP A 157 -0.10 -6.02 -19.32
CA TRP A 157 1.14 -5.35 -18.90
C TRP A 157 2.29 -6.35 -18.83
N TYR A 158 3.49 -5.85 -19.11
CA TYR A 158 4.74 -6.54 -18.87
C TYR A 158 5.54 -5.84 -17.79
N GLY A 159 6.02 -6.60 -16.82
CA GLY A 159 6.80 -6.11 -15.68
C GLY A 159 8.19 -6.68 -15.62
N ASP A 160 9.16 -5.84 -15.22
CA ASP A 160 10.55 -6.23 -14.95
C ASP A 160 10.99 -5.62 -13.61
N ALA A 161 11.45 -6.45 -12.69
CA ALA A 161 11.91 -6.03 -11.37
C ALA A 161 13.39 -5.61 -11.35
N GLY A 162 14.13 -5.84 -12.42
CA GLY A 162 15.56 -5.55 -12.53
C GLY A 162 16.47 -6.51 -11.76
N ASP A 163 15.90 -7.50 -11.06
CA ASP A 163 16.61 -8.51 -10.27
C ASP A 163 16.62 -9.91 -10.94
N GLY A 164 16.17 -9.99 -12.19
CA GLY A 164 15.96 -11.22 -12.94
C GLY A 164 14.54 -11.76 -12.87
N SER A 165 13.63 -11.06 -12.18
CA SER A 165 12.19 -11.35 -12.15
C SER A 165 11.49 -10.55 -13.25
N THR A 166 10.76 -11.26 -14.12
CA THR A 166 9.91 -10.67 -15.15
C THR A 166 8.53 -11.34 -15.14
N GLY A 167 7.52 -10.69 -15.69
CA GLY A 167 6.19 -11.29 -15.76
C GLY A 167 5.19 -10.49 -16.57
N THR A 168 4.03 -11.09 -16.79
CA THR A 168 2.89 -10.45 -17.47
C THR A 168 1.67 -10.44 -16.55
N ILE A 169 0.85 -9.44 -16.72
CA ILE A 169 -0.47 -9.31 -16.09
C ILE A 169 -1.49 -9.20 -17.21
N ASP A 170 -2.51 -10.03 -17.18
CA ASP A 170 -3.64 -10.01 -18.10
C ASP A 170 -4.94 -9.90 -17.29
N VAL A 171 -5.68 -8.80 -17.46
CA VAL A 171 -6.97 -8.58 -16.80
C VAL A 171 -8.07 -9.20 -17.62
N LEU A 172 -8.53 -10.38 -17.19
CA LEU A 172 -9.50 -11.21 -17.91
C LEU A 172 -10.94 -10.72 -17.79
N SER A 173 -11.30 -10.19 -16.60
CA SER A 173 -12.62 -9.60 -16.34
C SER A 173 -12.44 -8.45 -15.33
N ARG A 174 -13.17 -7.36 -15.55
CA ARG A 174 -13.14 -6.18 -14.69
C ARG A 174 -14.54 -5.59 -14.56
N THR A 175 -14.97 -5.46 -13.30
CA THR A 175 -16.17 -4.71 -12.90
C THR A 175 -15.79 -3.76 -11.75
N PRO A 176 -16.63 -2.80 -11.36
CA PRO A 176 -16.32 -1.91 -10.23
C PRO A 176 -16.00 -2.65 -8.93
N ASN A 177 -16.57 -3.84 -8.73
CA ASN A 177 -16.45 -4.59 -7.48
C ASN A 177 -15.56 -5.82 -7.58
N ARG A 178 -15.03 -6.15 -8.77
CA ARG A 178 -14.34 -7.42 -9.00
C ARG A 178 -13.38 -7.33 -10.17
N HIS A 179 -12.14 -7.82 -9.95
CA HIS A 179 -11.17 -8.00 -11.04
C HIS A 179 -10.67 -9.45 -11.01
N LEU A 180 -10.63 -10.07 -12.16
CA LEU A 180 -9.99 -11.37 -12.36
C LEU A 180 -8.77 -11.19 -13.26
N LEU A 181 -7.60 -11.58 -12.75
CA LEU A 181 -6.32 -11.42 -13.43
C LEU A 181 -5.66 -12.79 -13.62
N LEU A 182 -4.95 -12.93 -14.71
CA LEU A 182 -4.01 -14.02 -14.94
C LEU A 182 -2.62 -13.42 -15.04
N CYS A 183 -1.71 -13.87 -14.17
CA CYS A 183 -0.34 -13.39 -14.10
C CYS A 183 0.61 -14.53 -14.42
N THR A 184 1.64 -14.27 -15.23
CA THR A 184 2.76 -15.19 -15.39
C THR A 184 4.01 -14.54 -14.80
N GLY A 185 4.88 -15.33 -14.23
CA GLY A 185 6.14 -14.84 -13.66
C GLY A 185 7.29 -15.80 -13.95
N LYS A 186 8.47 -15.22 -14.13
CA LYS A 186 9.71 -15.94 -14.34
C LYS A 186 10.83 -15.27 -13.57
N TYR A 187 11.58 -16.07 -12.82
CA TYR A 187 12.75 -15.60 -12.09
C TYR A 187 14.00 -16.35 -12.55
N LYS A 188 15.02 -15.60 -12.96
CA LYS A 188 16.34 -16.10 -13.30
C LYS A 188 17.34 -15.64 -12.26
N SER A 189 18.16 -16.57 -11.77
CA SER A 189 19.29 -16.26 -10.89
C SER A 189 20.52 -17.01 -11.37
N PRO A 190 21.72 -16.43 -11.28
CA PRO A 190 22.98 -17.15 -11.55
C PRO A 190 23.17 -18.41 -10.69
N LEU A 191 22.50 -18.46 -9.54
CA LEU A 191 22.56 -19.58 -8.59
C LEU A 191 21.60 -20.73 -8.94
N LEU A 192 20.68 -20.52 -9.90
CA LEU A 192 19.68 -21.51 -10.30
C LEU A 192 20.03 -22.12 -11.64
N ALA A 193 20.08 -23.45 -11.71
CA ALA A 193 20.32 -24.19 -12.95
C ALA A 193 19.20 -23.97 -14.00
N ARG A 194 17.98 -23.67 -13.54
CA ARG A 194 16.82 -23.36 -14.39
C ARG A 194 16.03 -22.22 -13.77
N PRO A 195 15.35 -21.39 -14.59
CA PRO A 195 14.48 -20.34 -14.05
C PRO A 195 13.31 -20.97 -13.30
N ILE A 196 12.85 -20.27 -12.28
CA ILE A 196 11.58 -20.55 -11.60
C ILE A 196 10.47 -19.88 -12.41
N GLU A 197 9.46 -20.62 -12.77
CA GLU A 197 8.27 -20.12 -13.47
C GLU A 197 7.04 -20.35 -12.62
N ALA A 198 6.08 -19.44 -12.69
CA ALA A 198 4.79 -19.55 -12.01
C ALA A 198 3.69 -18.90 -12.83
N THR A 199 2.49 -19.44 -12.71
CA THR A 199 1.27 -18.82 -13.22
C THR A 199 0.29 -18.67 -12.08
N ALA A 200 -0.36 -17.51 -11.98
CA ALA A 200 -1.33 -17.23 -10.95
C ALA A 200 -2.65 -16.71 -11.51
N VAL A 201 -3.73 -17.13 -10.87
CA VAL A 201 -5.03 -16.50 -10.98
C VAL A 201 -5.25 -15.68 -9.72
N MET A 202 -5.58 -14.41 -9.89
CA MET A 202 -5.89 -13.46 -8.82
C MET A 202 -7.32 -12.98 -8.97
N HIS A 203 -8.11 -13.09 -7.91
CA HIS A 203 -9.48 -12.61 -7.86
C HIS A 203 -9.62 -11.55 -6.77
N LEU A 204 -9.53 -10.29 -7.19
CA LEU A 204 -9.71 -9.12 -6.31
C LEU A 204 -11.20 -8.83 -6.18
N GLN A 205 -11.69 -8.70 -4.97
CA GLN A 205 -13.07 -8.34 -4.63
C GLN A 205 -13.05 -7.04 -3.84
N THR A 206 -13.93 -6.12 -4.19
CA THR A 206 -14.00 -4.76 -3.61
C THR A 206 -15.43 -4.41 -3.22
N GLN A 207 -15.59 -3.76 -2.08
CA GLN A 207 -16.85 -3.19 -1.61
C GLN A 207 -16.62 -1.74 -1.22
N TYR A 208 -17.55 -0.87 -1.58
CA TYR A 208 -17.55 0.53 -1.23
C TYR A 208 -18.57 0.76 -0.13
N GLN A 209 -18.12 1.39 0.94
CA GLN A 209 -18.94 1.65 2.13
C GLN A 209 -18.80 3.12 2.56
N GLN A 210 -19.75 3.60 3.30
CA GLN A 210 -19.67 4.88 3.98
C GLN A 210 -19.42 4.61 5.46
N GLY A 211 -18.35 5.16 6.00
CA GLY A 211 -18.03 5.05 7.42
C GLY A 211 -18.98 5.87 8.30
N GLU A 212 -18.88 5.70 9.62
CA GLU A 212 -19.70 6.42 10.60
C GLU A 212 -19.55 7.94 10.49
N ASP A 213 -18.37 8.42 10.13
CA ASP A 213 -18.06 9.85 9.93
C ASP A 213 -18.37 10.34 8.51
N LEU A 214 -19.22 9.63 7.76
CA LEU A 214 -19.51 9.89 6.34
C LEU A 214 -18.25 9.82 5.43
N GLN A 215 -17.13 9.31 5.96
CA GLN A 215 -15.91 9.10 5.19
C GLN A 215 -16.08 7.88 4.29
N PRO A 216 -15.70 7.98 3.01
CA PRO A 216 -15.75 6.82 2.14
C PRO A 216 -14.72 5.79 2.57
N LYS A 217 -15.14 4.52 2.59
CA LYS A 217 -14.29 3.36 2.90
C LYS A 217 -14.32 2.37 1.74
N VAL A 218 -13.18 1.78 1.46
CA VAL A 218 -13.02 0.69 0.51
C VAL A 218 -12.61 -0.55 1.27
N VAL A 219 -13.40 -1.60 1.18
CA VAL A 219 -13.06 -2.92 1.71
C VAL A 219 -12.66 -3.80 0.55
N HIS A 220 -11.47 -4.38 0.61
CA HIS A 220 -11.01 -5.28 -0.44
C HIS A 220 -10.38 -6.56 0.12
N GLY A 221 -10.38 -7.61 -0.69
CA GLY A 221 -9.76 -8.89 -0.42
C GLY A 221 -9.34 -9.55 -1.73
N LEU A 222 -8.35 -10.43 -1.67
CA LEU A 222 -7.78 -11.09 -2.84
C LEU A 222 -7.68 -12.59 -2.60
N ASP A 223 -8.24 -13.38 -3.52
CA ASP A 223 -8.00 -14.82 -3.62
C ASP A 223 -6.88 -15.08 -4.64
N LEU A 224 -5.83 -15.78 -4.21
CA LEU A 224 -4.63 -16.07 -4.97
C LEU A 224 -4.49 -17.57 -5.19
N PHE A 225 -4.47 -18.02 -6.44
CA PHE A 225 -4.21 -19.40 -6.85
C PHE A 225 -2.91 -19.43 -7.65
N VAL A 226 -1.95 -20.26 -7.27
CA VAL A 226 -0.64 -20.33 -7.93
C VAL A 226 -0.35 -21.74 -8.40
N MET A 227 0.11 -21.84 -9.63
CA MET A 227 0.62 -23.06 -10.23
C MET A 227 2.10 -22.90 -10.55
N PHE A 228 2.90 -23.86 -10.10
CA PHE A 228 4.29 -24.01 -10.51
C PHE A 228 4.41 -25.21 -11.45
N PRO A 229 5.14 -25.12 -12.56
CA PRO A 229 5.45 -26.29 -13.38
C PRO A 229 6.15 -27.37 -12.57
N SER A 230 5.94 -28.65 -12.93
CA SER A 230 6.42 -29.82 -12.18
C SER A 230 7.94 -29.81 -11.92
N HIS A 231 8.73 -29.31 -12.87
CA HIS A 231 10.18 -29.21 -12.73
C HIS A 231 10.66 -28.14 -11.74
N THR A 232 9.77 -27.26 -11.29
CA THR A 232 10.05 -26.16 -10.35
C THR A 232 9.59 -26.51 -8.93
N ILE A 233 8.70 -27.48 -8.77
CA ILE A 233 8.02 -27.77 -7.49
C ILE A 233 9.02 -28.08 -6.37
N ASP A 234 10.05 -28.88 -6.61
CA ASP A 234 11.02 -29.26 -5.58
C ASP A 234 11.84 -28.07 -5.07
N THR A 235 12.19 -27.14 -5.97
CA THR A 235 12.90 -25.91 -5.61
C THR A 235 12.00 -24.97 -4.81
N VAL A 236 10.76 -24.80 -5.26
CA VAL A 236 9.73 -23.99 -4.62
C VAL A 236 9.38 -24.52 -3.22
N ALA A 237 9.16 -25.84 -3.09
CA ALA A 237 8.80 -26.45 -1.81
C ALA A 237 9.87 -26.24 -0.73
N ARG A 238 11.15 -26.26 -1.10
CA ARG A 238 12.25 -26.07 -0.15
C ARG A 238 12.49 -24.63 0.25
N VAL A 239 12.33 -23.69 -0.69
CA VAL A 239 12.79 -22.30 -0.51
C VAL A 239 11.65 -21.34 -0.25
N ILE A 240 10.49 -21.54 -0.88
CA ILE A 240 9.41 -20.54 -0.92
C ILE A 240 8.27 -20.88 0.04
N ALA A 241 7.86 -22.14 0.15
CA ALA A 241 6.67 -22.54 0.88
C ALA A 241 6.58 -22.06 2.35
N PRO A 242 7.66 -22.04 3.15
CA PRO A 242 7.56 -21.65 4.56
C PRO A 242 7.19 -20.19 4.81
N VAL A 243 7.51 -19.28 3.89
CA VAL A 243 7.38 -17.83 4.09
C VAL A 243 6.42 -17.14 3.11
N SER A 244 5.98 -17.85 2.06
CA SER A 244 5.17 -17.27 0.98
C SER A 244 3.86 -16.63 1.45
N HIS A 245 3.18 -17.23 2.42
CA HIS A 245 1.92 -16.72 2.94
C HIS A 245 2.10 -15.40 3.70
N MET A 246 3.14 -15.30 4.53
CA MET A 246 3.44 -14.07 5.26
C MET A 246 3.83 -12.93 4.32
N ILE A 247 4.62 -13.24 3.29
CA ILE A 247 5.04 -12.26 2.30
C ILE A 247 3.83 -11.75 1.50
N ALA A 248 2.95 -12.65 1.05
CA ALA A 248 1.75 -12.27 0.30
C ALA A 248 0.82 -11.38 1.13
N ASP A 249 0.52 -11.77 2.38
CA ASP A 249 -0.31 -10.96 3.28
C ASP A 249 0.30 -9.58 3.54
N ARG A 250 1.62 -9.54 3.79
CA ARG A 250 2.34 -8.29 4.02
C ARG A 250 2.31 -7.38 2.79
N ASN A 251 2.60 -7.91 1.61
CA ASN A 251 2.62 -7.12 0.38
C ASN A 251 1.23 -6.56 0.07
N PHE A 252 0.18 -7.33 0.30
CA PHE A 252 -1.18 -6.85 0.10
C PHE A 252 -1.53 -5.71 1.07
N ARG A 253 -1.11 -5.81 2.34
CA ARG A 253 -1.24 -4.72 3.29
C ARG A 253 -0.46 -3.47 2.88
N GLU A 254 0.77 -3.62 2.38
CA GLU A 254 1.59 -2.49 1.91
C GLU A 254 0.96 -1.78 0.69
N LEU A 255 0.36 -2.54 -0.23
CA LEU A 255 -0.43 -1.98 -1.32
C LEU A 255 -1.64 -1.19 -0.81
N SER A 256 -2.34 -1.72 0.19
CA SER A 256 -3.48 -1.04 0.82
C SER A 256 -3.04 0.26 1.51
N LEU A 257 -1.91 0.24 2.22
CA LEU A 257 -1.30 1.42 2.82
C LEU A 257 -0.89 2.47 1.77
N PHE A 258 -0.40 2.04 0.61
CA PHE A 258 -0.08 2.95 -0.48
C PHE A 258 -1.35 3.63 -1.04
N VAL A 259 -2.45 2.90 -1.21
CA VAL A 259 -3.74 3.49 -1.61
C VAL A 259 -4.18 4.55 -0.58
N ARG A 260 -4.12 4.22 0.72
CA ARG A 260 -4.43 5.17 1.79
C ARG A 260 -3.53 6.40 1.74
N PHE A 261 -2.23 6.21 1.55
CA PHE A 261 -1.25 7.29 1.42
C PHE A 261 -1.59 8.22 0.24
N MET A 262 -1.86 7.66 -0.93
CA MET A 262 -2.21 8.46 -2.12
C MET A 262 -3.51 9.23 -1.93
N ASN A 263 -4.52 8.63 -1.27
CA ASN A 263 -5.74 9.34 -0.93
C ASN A 263 -5.47 10.56 -0.04
N VAL A 264 -4.72 10.38 1.04
CA VAL A 264 -4.35 11.48 1.96
C VAL A 264 -3.51 12.54 1.24
N ALA A 265 -2.58 12.13 0.37
CA ALA A 265 -1.80 13.07 -0.43
C ALA A 265 -2.66 13.93 -1.36
N MET A 266 -3.63 13.31 -2.03
CA MET A 266 -4.59 14.04 -2.89
C MET A 266 -5.51 14.96 -2.09
N GLU A 267 -5.98 14.54 -0.91
CA GLU A 267 -6.85 15.36 -0.04
C GLU A 267 -6.14 16.58 0.57
N ARG A 268 -4.84 16.49 0.81
CA ARG A 268 -4.13 17.51 1.61
C ARG A 268 -3.03 18.24 0.87
N GLN A 269 -2.41 17.60 -0.11
CA GLN A 269 -1.22 18.11 -0.80
C GLN A 269 -1.28 17.90 -2.32
N PRO A 270 -2.32 18.43 -3.02
CA PRO A 270 -2.48 18.22 -4.46
C PRO A 270 -1.29 18.73 -5.27
N GLY A 271 -0.62 19.80 -4.83
CA GLY A 271 0.58 20.32 -5.50
C GLY A 271 1.78 19.37 -5.42
N TRP A 272 1.91 18.58 -4.35
CA TRP A 272 2.92 17.52 -4.27
C TRP A 272 2.57 16.36 -5.21
N VAL A 273 1.30 15.98 -5.27
CA VAL A 273 0.81 14.95 -6.22
C VAL A 273 1.11 15.39 -7.66
N GLU A 274 0.79 16.64 -8.03
CA GLU A 274 1.07 17.21 -9.34
C GLU A 274 2.57 17.11 -9.69
N GLN A 275 3.45 17.59 -8.81
CA GLN A 275 4.90 17.51 -9.01
C GLN A 275 5.39 16.07 -9.17
N THR A 276 4.80 15.12 -8.44
CA THR A 276 5.13 13.71 -8.55
C THR A 276 4.68 13.15 -9.89
N VAL A 277 3.44 13.43 -10.29
CA VAL A 277 2.84 12.96 -11.55
C VAL A 277 3.61 13.47 -12.77
N GLN A 278 4.08 14.72 -12.73
CA GLN A 278 4.89 15.30 -13.83
C GLN A 278 6.22 14.57 -14.05
N ARG A 279 6.74 13.88 -13.03
CA ARG A 279 8.00 13.14 -13.06
C ARG A 279 7.85 11.65 -13.40
N ILE A 280 6.63 11.16 -13.55
CA ILE A 280 6.41 9.75 -13.91
C ILE A 280 6.82 9.53 -15.37
N ASP A 281 7.72 8.57 -15.56
CA ASP A 281 8.06 8.04 -16.88
C ASP A 281 7.12 6.87 -17.24
N GLY A 282 6.84 6.65 -18.53
CA GLY A 282 6.09 5.49 -19.01
C GLY A 282 4.56 5.66 -18.99
N ILE A 283 4.04 6.84 -18.61
CA ILE A 283 2.62 7.19 -18.79
C ILE A 283 2.47 8.28 -19.84
N ASP A 284 1.39 8.24 -20.60
CA ASP A 284 1.11 9.25 -21.61
C ASP A 284 0.58 10.55 -21.02
N ARG A 285 0.33 11.54 -21.89
CA ARG A 285 -0.15 12.86 -21.48
C ARG A 285 -1.58 12.80 -20.93
N GLU A 286 -2.42 11.93 -21.46
CA GLU A 286 -3.82 11.81 -21.08
C GLU A 286 -3.93 11.17 -19.69
N GLN A 287 -3.24 10.06 -19.46
CA GLN A 287 -3.15 9.40 -18.15
C GLN A 287 -2.64 10.36 -17.07
N ARG A 288 -1.63 11.16 -17.40
CA ARG A 288 -1.08 12.19 -16.49
C ARG A 288 -2.12 13.24 -16.15
N LEU A 289 -2.85 13.74 -17.16
CA LEU A 289 -3.90 14.74 -16.98
C LEU A 289 -5.08 14.19 -16.17
N GLU A 290 -5.46 12.94 -16.40
CA GLU A 290 -6.53 12.29 -15.63
C GLU A 290 -6.18 12.18 -14.14
N LEU A 291 -4.94 11.74 -13.83
CA LEU A 291 -4.48 11.64 -12.43
C LEU A 291 -4.43 13.01 -11.74
N MET A 292 -4.03 14.07 -12.46
CA MET A 292 -4.04 15.45 -11.95
C MET A 292 -5.47 15.96 -11.72
N LYS A 293 -6.40 15.71 -12.65
CA LYS A 293 -7.81 16.06 -12.51
C LYS A 293 -8.45 15.31 -11.32
N LEU A 294 -8.13 14.03 -11.16
CA LEU A 294 -8.59 13.25 -10.01
C LEU A 294 -8.10 13.87 -8.71
N SER A 295 -6.81 14.19 -8.60
CA SER A 295 -6.24 14.84 -7.41
C SER A 295 -6.96 16.16 -7.08
N ALA A 296 -7.26 16.98 -8.09
CA ALA A 296 -7.99 18.23 -7.89
C ALA A 296 -9.42 18.00 -7.38
N ARG A 297 -10.16 17.03 -7.95
CA ARG A 297 -11.52 16.69 -7.50
C ARG A 297 -11.53 16.18 -6.05
N VAL A 298 -10.61 15.29 -5.72
CA VAL A 298 -10.47 14.72 -4.37
C VAL A 298 -10.15 15.81 -3.35
N TYR A 299 -9.26 16.73 -3.69
CA TYR A 299 -8.94 17.89 -2.84
C TYR A 299 -10.17 18.76 -2.57
N VAL A 300 -10.90 19.16 -3.63
CA VAL A 300 -12.10 20.01 -3.50
C VAL A 300 -13.16 19.31 -2.65
N ALA A 301 -13.40 18.02 -2.89
CA ALA A 301 -14.36 17.22 -2.10
C ALA A 301 -13.96 17.16 -0.61
N ALA A 302 -12.67 16.97 -0.33
CA ALA A 302 -12.16 16.96 1.04
C ALA A 302 -12.31 18.32 1.74
N GLN A 303 -12.01 19.43 1.04
CA GLN A 303 -12.19 20.79 1.59
C GLN A 303 -13.66 21.10 1.88
N THR A 304 -14.57 20.72 0.97
CA THR A 304 -16.01 20.89 1.16
C THR A 304 -16.52 20.10 2.38
N ARG A 305 -16.06 18.86 2.54
CA ARG A 305 -16.41 18.04 3.70
C ARG A 305 -15.92 18.65 4.99
N MET A 306 -14.66 19.08 5.07
CA MET A 306 -14.09 19.72 6.25
C MET A 306 -14.83 21.02 6.62
N ALA A 307 -15.23 21.81 5.62
CA ALA A 307 -16.02 23.02 5.83
C ALA A 307 -17.40 22.69 6.42
N ASN A 308 -18.09 21.67 5.89
CA ASN A 308 -19.38 21.24 6.38
C ASN A 308 -19.31 20.68 7.81
N GLU A 309 -18.25 19.92 8.14
CA GLU A 309 -18.00 19.41 9.49
C GLU A 309 -17.79 20.56 10.50
N GLN A 310 -17.08 21.62 10.08
CA GLN A 310 -16.89 22.82 10.92
C GLN A 310 -18.19 23.58 11.15
N VAL A 311 -19.09 23.62 10.18
CA VAL A 311 -20.41 24.25 10.31
C VAL A 311 -21.36 23.40 11.18
N ALA A 312 -21.28 22.07 11.05
CA ALA A 312 -22.13 21.14 11.81
C ALA A 312 -21.73 21.01 13.30
N GLN A 313 -20.53 21.43 13.69
CA GLN A 313 -20.01 21.38 15.06
C GLN A 313 -19.43 22.73 15.53
N PRO A 314 -20.22 23.83 15.52
CA PRO A 314 -19.71 25.15 15.93
C PRO A 314 -19.34 25.18 17.43
N ASP A 315 -20.07 24.43 18.26
CA ASP A 315 -19.96 24.51 19.73
C ASP A 315 -18.65 23.91 20.30
N ARG A 316 -18.05 22.91 19.66
CA ARG A 316 -16.81 22.32 20.20
C ARG A 316 -15.64 23.31 20.26
N ARG A 317 -15.54 24.24 19.33
CA ARG A 317 -14.48 25.28 19.34
C ARG A 317 -14.73 26.38 20.36
N VAL A 318 -15.99 26.77 20.51
CA VAL A 318 -16.41 27.76 21.50
C VAL A 318 -16.23 27.19 22.90
N GLU A 319 -16.59 25.92 23.12
CA GLU A 319 -16.44 25.24 24.40
C GLU A 319 -14.96 25.01 24.77
N GLN A 320 -14.10 24.63 23.82
CA GLN A 320 -12.65 24.50 24.04
C GLN A 320 -11.98 25.87 24.27
N ALA A 321 -12.34 26.90 23.53
CA ALA A 321 -11.85 28.26 23.78
C ALA A 321 -12.30 28.79 25.13
N GLY A 322 -13.56 28.57 25.49
CA GLY A 322 -14.11 28.97 26.80
C GLY A 322 -13.45 28.22 27.97
N ILE A 323 -13.12 26.94 27.81
CA ILE A 323 -12.40 26.15 28.82
C ILE A 323 -10.94 26.61 28.95
N GLU A 324 -10.27 26.92 27.85
CA GLU A 324 -8.88 27.44 27.90
C GLU A 324 -8.79 28.82 28.61
N ASP A 325 -9.74 29.70 28.37
CA ASP A 325 -9.82 30.98 29.07
C ASP A 325 -10.15 30.81 30.57
N LEU A 326 -10.97 29.82 30.92
CA LEU A 326 -11.31 29.47 32.30
C LEU A 326 -10.12 28.89 33.09
N ILE A 327 -9.27 28.11 32.45
CA ILE A 327 -8.11 27.46 33.09
C ILE A 327 -6.80 28.27 32.99
N ALA A 328 -6.75 29.28 32.11
CA ALA A 328 -5.58 30.15 31.95
C ALA A 328 -5.08 30.78 33.29
N PRO A 329 -5.96 31.22 34.19
CA PRO A 329 -5.52 31.77 35.52
C PRO A 329 -4.91 30.73 36.45
N TYR A 330 -5.17 29.44 36.22
CA TYR A 330 -4.69 28.33 37.06
C TYR A 330 -3.43 27.65 36.54
N ARG A 331 -2.89 28.12 35.39
CA ARG A 331 -1.57 27.65 34.91
C ARG A 331 -0.51 28.19 35.80
N VAL A 332 0.01 27.36 36.71
CA VAL A 332 1.18 27.68 37.56
C VAL A 332 2.36 27.93 36.63
N SER A 333 2.84 29.17 36.60
CA SER A 333 4.11 29.51 35.95
C SER A 333 5.21 28.62 36.56
N PRO A 334 6.10 28.02 35.79
CA PRO A 334 7.22 27.29 36.34
C PRO A 334 8.04 28.29 37.19
N ALA A 335 8.06 28.03 38.48
CA ALA A 335 8.78 28.85 39.46
C ALA A 335 10.23 29.02 38.98
N SER A 336 10.66 30.29 38.93
CA SER A 336 12.04 30.70 38.71
C SER A 336 12.94 29.90 39.65
N GLN A 337 13.75 29.02 39.13
CA GLN A 337 14.80 28.35 39.90
C GLN A 337 15.83 29.44 40.30
N THR A 338 15.72 29.91 41.50
CA THR A 338 16.76 30.75 42.16
C THR A 338 17.99 29.87 42.33
N THR A 339 19.02 30.19 41.59
CA THR A 339 20.37 29.68 41.74
C THR A 339 20.88 30.00 43.12
N PRO A 340 21.32 29.05 43.95
CA PRO A 340 21.92 29.39 45.24
C PRO A 340 23.26 30.09 45.02
N ALA A 341 23.41 31.27 45.66
CA ALA A 341 24.62 32.03 45.66
C ALA A 341 25.78 31.22 46.25
N ARG A 342 26.88 31.17 45.52
CA ARG A 342 28.16 30.56 45.89
C ARG A 342 28.77 31.40 47.02
N ALA A 343 28.79 30.88 48.26
CA ALA A 343 29.52 31.48 49.39
C ALA A 343 30.99 31.47 49.05
N GLN A 344 31.58 32.68 48.99
CA GLN A 344 33.04 32.87 49.05
C GLN A 344 33.47 32.70 50.51
N GLY A 345 34.24 31.66 50.81
CA GLY A 345 34.98 31.51 52.03
C GLY A 345 36.29 32.31 51.94
N VAL A 346 36.44 33.14 52.87
CA VAL A 346 37.70 33.82 53.20
C VAL A 346 38.42 32.95 54.22
N ASP A 347 39.68 32.81 53.95
CA ASP A 347 40.90 32.44 54.69
C ASP A 347 41.57 31.18 54.22
#